data_b015448f42a7ed3baab3eb39b2e9d6e7
#
_entry.id   b015448f42a7ed3baab3eb39b2e9d6e7
#
_cell.length_a   1.000
_cell.length_b   1.000
_cell.length_c   1.000
_cell.angle_alpha   90.00
_cell.angle_beta   90.00
_cell.angle_gamma   90.00
#
_symmetry.space_group_name_H-M   'P 1'
#
loop_
_entity.id
_entity.type
_entity.pdbx_description
1 polymer ?
#
loop_
_entity_poly.entity_id
_entity_poly.type
_entity_poly.pdbx_seq_one_letter_code
_entity_poly.pdbx_strand_id
1 'polypeptide(L)'
;MIREETVLQNQLLDPEARIYKLVLKGKVAETARPGQFVHLKVSPTLDPLLRRPISIAGINRQRGEITLYYRVAGRGTELLAGVREKQTLNLIGPLGNG
;
A
#
# COMPACT_ATOMS: atom_id res chain seq x y z
N MET A 1 -1.28 -6.96 12.33
CA MET A 1 -2.68 -6.59 12.37
C MET A 1 -3.29 -6.43 11.01
N ILE A 2 -4.49 -6.93 10.84
CA ILE A 2 -5.21 -6.82 9.55
C ILE A 2 -6.05 -5.55 9.59
N ARG A 3 -5.94 -4.72 8.55
CA ARG A 3 -6.66 -3.45 8.46
C ARG A 3 -7.22 -3.26 7.06
N GLU A 4 -8.33 -2.50 6.99
CA GLU A 4 -8.89 -2.01 5.72
C GLU A 4 -8.62 -0.53 5.69
N GLU A 5 -7.76 -0.09 4.78
CA GLU A 5 -7.40 1.32 4.69
C GLU A 5 -7.90 1.93 3.40
N THR A 6 -8.18 3.23 3.42
CA THR A 6 -8.76 3.93 2.28
C THR A 6 -7.68 4.43 1.33
N VAL A 7 -7.89 4.18 0.04
CA VAL A 7 -6.98 4.68 -1.00
C VAL A 7 -7.29 6.15 -1.25
N LEU A 8 -6.32 7.02 -0.99
CA LEU A 8 -6.43 8.43 -1.30
C LEU A 8 -5.84 8.75 -2.67
N GLN A 9 -4.80 8.01 -3.07
CA GLN A 9 -4.12 8.26 -4.33
C GLN A 9 -3.46 6.96 -4.78
N ASN A 10 -3.54 6.68 -6.08
CA ASN A 10 -2.82 5.57 -6.70
C ASN A 10 -2.42 6.06 -8.08
N GLN A 11 -1.27 6.72 -8.16
CA GLN A 11 -0.87 7.51 -9.31
C GLN A 11 0.38 6.98 -9.97
N LEU A 12 0.31 6.83 -11.30
CA LEU A 12 1.49 6.49 -12.10
C LEU A 12 2.46 7.67 -12.11
N LEU A 13 3.65 7.47 -11.58
CA LEU A 13 4.70 8.48 -11.55
C LEU A 13 5.68 8.37 -12.70
N ASP A 14 6.07 7.14 -13.02
CA ASP A 14 7.06 6.89 -14.06
C ASP A 14 6.52 5.84 -15.01
N PRO A 15 6.07 6.25 -16.21
CA PRO A 15 5.51 5.30 -17.16
C PRO A 15 6.52 4.28 -17.68
N GLU A 16 7.78 4.66 -17.84
CA GLU A 16 8.80 3.73 -18.31
C GLU A 16 9.09 2.65 -17.28
N ALA A 17 9.36 3.05 -16.04
CA ALA A 17 9.66 2.12 -14.97
C ALA A 17 8.38 1.52 -14.36
N ARG A 18 7.21 2.04 -14.72
CA ARG A 18 5.92 1.62 -14.22
C ARG A 18 5.84 1.73 -12.70
N ILE A 19 6.30 2.86 -12.18
CA ILE A 19 6.29 3.14 -10.73
C ILE A 19 5.08 3.97 -10.37
N TYR A 20 4.38 3.53 -9.32
CA TYR A 20 3.19 4.18 -8.79
C TYR A 20 3.43 4.71 -7.39
N LYS A 21 2.73 5.80 -7.08
CA LYS A 21 2.63 6.33 -5.73
C LYS A 21 1.26 5.97 -5.17
N LEU A 22 1.25 5.31 -4.03
CA LEU A 22 0.02 4.89 -3.35
C LEU A 22 -0.03 5.59 -1.99
N VAL A 23 -1.11 6.33 -1.74
CA VAL A 23 -1.34 6.96 -0.44
C VAL A 23 -2.55 6.33 0.20
N LEU A 24 -2.38 5.81 1.40
CA LEU A 24 -3.45 5.16 2.17
C LEU A 24 -3.73 5.97 3.42
N LYS A 25 -5.00 6.09 3.75
CA LYS A 25 -5.45 6.75 4.96
C LYS A 25 -6.11 5.75 5.89
N GLY A 26 -5.68 5.75 7.15
CA GLY A 26 -6.26 4.89 8.15
C GLY A 26 -5.37 4.72 9.37
N LYS A 27 -5.73 3.77 10.21
CA LYS A 27 -5.08 3.57 11.49
C LYS A 27 -3.64 3.08 11.37
N VAL A 28 -3.25 2.54 10.22
CA VAL A 28 -1.87 2.10 10.01
C VAL A 28 -0.88 3.24 10.25
N ALA A 29 -1.27 4.49 9.96
CA ALA A 29 -0.41 5.64 10.14
C ALA A 29 -0.14 5.96 11.62
N GLU A 30 -0.97 5.49 12.53
CA GLU A 30 -0.82 5.78 13.96
C GLU A 30 0.40 5.13 14.56
N THR A 31 0.73 3.94 14.10
CA THR A 31 1.83 3.14 14.66
C THR A 31 2.97 2.89 13.68
N ALA A 32 2.83 3.33 12.43
CA ALA A 32 3.88 3.13 11.42
C ALA A 32 5.15 3.90 11.78
N ARG A 33 6.29 3.30 11.45
CA ARG A 33 7.61 3.91 11.64
C ARG A 33 8.42 3.80 10.36
N PRO A 34 9.35 4.74 10.11
CA PRO A 34 10.26 4.62 8.98
C PRO A 34 10.97 3.27 8.97
N GLY A 35 11.11 2.68 7.81
CA GLY A 35 11.77 1.38 7.67
C GLY A 35 10.85 0.18 7.78
N GLN A 36 9.60 0.39 8.18
CA GLN A 36 8.62 -0.69 8.21
C GLN A 36 7.99 -0.90 6.84
N PHE A 37 7.23 -1.98 6.72
CA PHE A 37 6.52 -2.31 5.49
C PHE A 37 5.12 -2.82 5.82
N VAL A 38 4.30 -2.96 4.79
CA VAL A 38 2.97 -3.55 4.90
C VAL A 38 2.85 -4.67 3.88
N HIS A 39 2.04 -5.67 4.20
CA HIS A 39 1.66 -6.71 3.25
C HIS A 39 0.30 -6.34 2.67
N LEU A 40 0.29 -5.87 1.43
CA LEU A 40 -0.94 -5.49 0.74
C LEU A 40 -1.57 -6.69 0.07
N LYS A 41 -2.87 -6.83 0.24
CA LYS A 41 -3.66 -7.77 -0.53
C LYS A 41 -3.96 -7.14 -1.87
N VAL A 42 -3.41 -7.72 -2.93
CA VAL A 42 -3.44 -7.13 -4.26
C VAL A 42 -4.51 -7.72 -5.17
N SER A 43 -5.26 -8.69 -4.69
CA SER A 43 -6.33 -9.36 -5.45
C SER A 43 -7.57 -9.47 -4.59
N PRO A 44 -8.77 -9.38 -5.20
CA PRO A 44 -10.02 -9.60 -4.45
C PRO A 44 -10.21 -11.07 -4.05
N THR A 45 -9.42 -11.99 -4.58
CA THR A 45 -9.51 -13.39 -4.17
C THR A 45 -8.90 -13.58 -2.78
N LEU A 46 -9.23 -14.70 -2.14
CA LEU A 46 -8.80 -14.97 -0.78
C LEU A 46 -7.45 -15.68 -0.70
N ASP A 47 -6.73 -15.72 -1.77
CA ASP A 47 -5.42 -16.37 -1.79
C ASP A 47 -4.39 -15.52 -1.04
N PRO A 48 -3.88 -15.97 0.12
CA PRO A 48 -2.90 -15.21 0.88
C PRO A 48 -1.55 -15.06 0.16
N LEU A 49 -1.27 -15.91 -0.82
CA LEU A 49 -0.03 -15.83 -1.59
C LEU A 49 0.02 -14.60 -2.50
N LEU A 50 -1.13 -13.91 -2.66
CA LEU A 50 -1.18 -12.70 -3.48
C LEU A 50 -0.88 -11.42 -2.71
N ARG A 51 -0.54 -11.51 -1.43
CA ARG A 51 -0.09 -10.34 -0.69
C ARG A 51 1.33 -9.97 -1.12
N ARG A 52 1.58 -8.66 -1.20
CA ARG A 52 2.89 -8.14 -1.57
C ARG A 52 3.45 -7.27 -0.47
N PRO A 53 4.72 -7.48 -0.08
CA PRO A 53 5.37 -6.59 0.88
C PRO A 53 5.79 -5.32 0.18
N ILE A 54 5.37 -4.18 0.73
CA ILE A 54 5.72 -2.87 0.18
C ILE A 54 6.17 -1.99 1.33
N SER A 55 7.34 -1.37 1.17
CA SER A 55 7.93 -0.51 2.19
C SER A 55 7.17 0.79 2.36
N ILE A 56 7.06 1.23 3.61
CA ILE A 56 6.47 2.52 3.92
C ILE A 56 7.52 3.60 3.66
N ALA A 57 7.24 4.47 2.69
CA ALA A 57 8.16 5.53 2.29
C ALA A 57 7.92 6.85 3.01
N GLY A 58 6.69 7.10 3.43
CA GLY A 58 6.36 8.33 4.15
C GLY A 58 5.21 8.12 5.10
N ILE A 59 5.18 8.92 6.15
CA ILE A 59 4.15 8.88 7.18
C ILE A 59 3.75 10.29 7.51
N ASN A 60 2.44 10.56 7.49
CA ASN A 60 1.89 11.83 7.95
C ASN A 60 0.85 11.52 9.02
N ARG A 61 1.26 11.57 10.28
CA ARG A 61 0.38 11.20 11.39
C ARG A 61 -0.77 12.18 11.59
N GLN A 62 -0.55 13.45 11.30
CA GLN A 62 -1.60 14.46 11.45
C GLN A 62 -2.76 14.18 10.50
N ARG A 63 -2.46 13.73 9.30
CA ARG A 63 -3.48 13.42 8.30
C ARG A 63 -3.90 11.96 8.31
N GLY A 64 -3.21 11.13 9.08
CA GLY A 64 -3.50 9.70 9.14
C GLY A 64 -3.14 8.98 7.85
N GLU A 65 -2.04 9.38 7.19
CA GLU A 65 -1.66 8.87 5.87
C GLU A 65 -0.30 8.20 5.87
N ILE A 66 -0.18 7.14 5.06
CA ILE A 66 1.12 6.58 4.71
C ILE A 66 1.28 6.63 3.20
N THR A 67 2.53 6.79 2.76
CA THR A 67 2.88 6.81 1.34
C THR A 67 3.74 5.61 1.02
N LEU A 68 3.37 4.92 -0.04
CA LEU A 68 4.07 3.75 -0.55
C LEU A 68 4.42 4.00 -2.02
N TYR A 69 5.54 3.44 -2.47
CA TYR A 69 5.87 3.41 -3.89
C TYR A 69 6.03 1.95 -4.30
N TYR A 70 5.50 1.58 -5.45
CA TYR A 70 5.65 0.23 -5.96
C TYR A 70 5.84 0.24 -7.46
N ARG A 71 6.53 -0.77 -7.96
CA ARG A 71 6.70 -0.96 -9.39
C ARG A 71 5.80 -2.11 -9.83
N VAL A 72 5.13 -1.92 -10.97
CA VAL A 72 4.32 -2.98 -11.53
C VAL A 72 5.26 -4.01 -12.16
N ALA A 73 5.23 -5.22 -11.60
CA ALA A 73 6.10 -6.31 -12.02
C ALA A 73 5.40 -7.63 -11.74
N GLY A 74 4.44 -7.97 -12.59
CA GLY A 74 3.66 -9.18 -12.46
C GLY A 74 2.21 -8.93 -12.10
N ARG A 75 1.46 -10.00 -12.05
CA ARG A 75 0.00 -9.96 -11.94
C ARG A 75 -0.53 -9.22 -10.72
N GLY A 76 0.08 -9.47 -9.57
CA GLY A 76 -0.38 -8.86 -8.31
C GLY A 76 -0.30 -7.35 -8.35
N THR A 77 0.84 -6.82 -8.77
CA THR A 77 1.02 -5.38 -8.84
C THR A 77 0.23 -4.75 -9.98
N GLU A 78 -0.04 -5.50 -11.05
CA GLU A 78 -0.95 -5.04 -12.10
C GLU A 78 -2.36 -4.83 -11.56
N LEU A 79 -2.84 -5.75 -10.73
CA LEU A 79 -4.14 -5.62 -10.09
C LEU A 79 -4.15 -4.44 -9.13
N LEU A 80 -3.06 -4.25 -8.39
CA LEU A 80 -2.94 -3.11 -7.48
C LEU A 80 -3.01 -1.78 -8.24
N ALA A 81 -2.40 -1.70 -9.41
CA ALA A 81 -2.42 -0.49 -10.22
C ALA A 81 -3.84 -0.10 -10.68
N GLY A 82 -4.76 -1.05 -10.70
CA GLY A 82 -6.15 -0.78 -11.06
C GLY A 82 -7.03 -0.31 -9.91
N VAL A 83 -6.51 -0.25 -8.70
CA VAL A 83 -7.29 0.20 -7.54
C VAL A 83 -7.47 1.71 -7.61
N ARG A 84 -8.69 2.18 -7.34
CA ARG A 84 -9.06 3.59 -7.47
C ARG A 84 -9.16 4.29 -6.13
N GLU A 85 -9.10 5.61 -6.18
CA GLU A 85 -9.34 6.45 -5.01
C GLU A 85 -10.69 6.11 -4.38
N LYS A 86 -10.74 6.21 -3.07
CA LYS A 86 -11.90 5.91 -2.21
C LYS A 86 -12.20 4.43 -2.04
N GLN A 87 -11.57 3.55 -2.80
CA GLN A 87 -11.64 2.12 -2.54
C GLN A 87 -10.80 1.81 -1.30
N THR A 88 -11.04 0.65 -0.72
CA THR A 88 -10.23 0.20 0.42
C THR A 88 -9.27 -0.89 -0.02
N LEU A 89 -8.16 -0.98 0.68
CA LEU A 89 -7.19 -2.05 0.53
C LEU A 89 -7.00 -2.74 1.86
N ASN A 90 -7.00 -4.06 1.81
CA ASN A 90 -6.70 -4.87 2.97
C ASN A 90 -5.19 -4.99 3.11
N LEU A 91 -4.69 -4.73 4.30
CA LEU A 91 -3.26 -4.87 4.56
C LEU A 91 -3.00 -5.50 5.93
N ILE A 92 -1.83 -6.08 6.06
CA ILE A 92 -1.30 -6.52 7.34
C ILE A 92 -0.11 -5.61 7.66
N GLY A 93 -0.14 -4.99 8.81
CA GLY A 93 0.98 -4.14 9.23
C GLY A 93 0.56 -3.02 10.17
N PRO A 94 1.52 -2.16 10.51
CA PRO A 94 2.91 -2.14 9.99
C PRO A 94 3.73 -3.32 10.53
N LEU A 95 4.70 -3.76 9.73
CA LEU A 95 5.55 -4.91 10.03
C LEU A 95 7.03 -4.50 9.95
N GLY A 96 7.87 -5.27 10.62
CA GLY A 96 9.30 -5.03 10.61
C GLY A 96 9.75 -4.06 11.70
N ASN A 97 11.07 -3.92 11.80
CA ASN A 97 11.67 -3.01 12.77
C ASN A 97 11.85 -1.64 12.13
N GLY A 98 11.28 -0.65 12.76
CA GLY A 98 11.42 0.72 12.30
C GLY A 98 12.72 1.36 12.72
#